data_aa8892633820a8bb8fe0ac9c67a0c5d7
#
_entry.id   aa8892633820a8bb8fe0ac9c67a0c5d7
#
_cell.length_a   1.000
_cell.length_b   1.000
_cell.length_c   1.000
_cell.angle_alpha   90.00
_cell.angle_beta   90.00
_cell.angle_gamma   90.00
#
_symmetry.space_group_name_H-M   'P 1'
#
loop_
_entity.id
_entity.type
_entity.pdbx_description
1 polymer ?
#
loop_
_entity_poly.entity_id
_entity_poly.type
_entity_poly.pdbx_seq_one_letter_code
_entity_poly.pdbx_strand_id
1 'polypeptide(L)'
;MKTLLIVDVQNDFLPGGSLEVKDGDKIIDPINEIMDDYDHIVATKDWHPADHVSFVDSHIGKRVGDIINVNGIDQILWPRHCVQDTFGADFPNNLNHEKINKIIYKGTNKDIDSYSGFYDNAKGATTHLSEYLKSKGIDKVDCVGLATEYCVKYTAIDASREGFSTRVKLKYTKGL
;
A
#
# COMPACT_ATOMS: atom_id res chain seq x y z
N MET A 1 16.57 -15.42 2.35
CA MET A 1 15.10 -15.67 2.48
C MET A 1 14.38 -14.91 1.36
N LYS A 2 13.61 -15.61 0.52
CA LYS A 2 12.80 -14.97 -0.52
C LYS A 2 11.56 -14.35 0.12
N THR A 3 11.39 -13.04 -0.02
CA THR A 3 10.27 -12.33 0.60
C THR A 3 9.41 -11.64 -0.44
N LEU A 4 8.09 -11.87 -0.36
CA LEU A 4 7.07 -11.18 -1.14
C LEU A 4 6.48 -10.04 -0.30
N LEU A 5 6.42 -8.85 -0.88
CA LEU A 5 5.76 -7.69 -0.30
C LEU A 5 4.54 -7.34 -1.14
N ILE A 6 3.36 -7.66 -0.62
CA ILE A 6 2.07 -7.43 -1.27
C ILE A 6 1.55 -6.08 -0.82
N VAL A 7 1.50 -5.12 -1.74
CA VAL A 7 1.15 -3.73 -1.44
C VAL A 7 -0.32 -3.48 -1.72
N ASP A 8 -1.08 -3.16 -0.68
CA ASP A 8 -2.42 -2.59 -0.70
C ASP A 8 -3.43 -3.30 -1.62
N VAL A 9 -3.45 -4.62 -1.63
CA VAL A 9 -4.48 -5.39 -2.36
C VAL A 9 -5.75 -5.43 -1.52
N GLN A 10 -6.50 -4.31 -1.51
CA GLN A 10 -7.67 -4.06 -0.66
C GLN A 10 -8.92 -3.82 -1.51
N ASN A 11 -10.11 -4.06 -0.96
CA ASN A 11 -11.37 -3.99 -1.69
C ASN A 11 -11.63 -2.63 -2.35
N ASP A 12 -11.27 -1.51 -1.70
CA ASP A 12 -11.48 -0.17 -2.27
C ASP A 12 -10.63 0.13 -3.50
N PHE A 13 -9.53 -0.60 -3.72
CA PHE A 13 -8.69 -0.49 -4.90
C PHE A 13 -9.07 -1.45 -6.03
N LEU A 14 -10.07 -2.31 -5.82
CA LEU A 14 -10.54 -3.27 -6.82
C LEU A 14 -11.73 -2.71 -7.60
N PRO A 15 -12.09 -3.30 -8.76
CA PRO A 15 -13.28 -2.88 -9.51
C PRO A 15 -14.53 -2.81 -8.63
N GLY A 16 -15.21 -1.65 -8.66
CA GLY A 16 -16.35 -1.34 -7.79
C GLY A 16 -16.00 -0.74 -6.44
N GLY A 17 -14.72 -0.64 -6.08
CA GLY A 17 -14.24 0.06 -4.89
C GLY A 17 -14.21 1.59 -5.07
N SER A 18 -14.05 2.32 -3.99
CA SER A 18 -14.14 3.79 -4.00
C SER A 18 -12.95 4.48 -4.69
N LEU A 19 -11.80 3.83 -4.77
CA LEU A 19 -10.60 4.28 -5.50
C LEU A 19 -10.13 3.15 -6.44
N GLU A 20 -10.98 2.82 -7.37
CA GLU A 20 -10.81 1.68 -8.26
C GLU A 20 -9.56 1.79 -9.14
N VAL A 21 -8.74 0.75 -9.11
CA VAL A 21 -7.69 0.50 -10.10
C VAL A 21 -8.25 -0.44 -11.16
N LYS A 22 -8.27 0.03 -12.40
CA LYS A 22 -8.79 -0.76 -13.53
C LYS A 22 -8.07 -2.11 -13.63
N ASP A 23 -8.84 -3.19 -13.72
CA ASP A 23 -8.31 -4.57 -13.79
C ASP A 23 -7.47 -4.96 -12.55
N GLY A 24 -7.61 -4.27 -11.41
CA GLY A 24 -6.87 -4.55 -10.19
C GLY A 24 -7.14 -5.95 -9.62
N ASP A 25 -8.33 -6.48 -9.84
CA ASP A 25 -8.72 -7.83 -9.45
C ASP A 25 -7.96 -8.93 -10.21
N LYS A 26 -7.50 -8.65 -11.43
CA LYS A 26 -6.78 -9.61 -12.28
C LYS A 26 -5.39 -9.99 -11.77
N ILE A 27 -4.84 -9.28 -10.77
CA ILE A 27 -3.56 -9.65 -10.17
C ILE A 27 -3.70 -10.62 -9.00
N ILE A 28 -4.91 -10.83 -8.46
CA ILE A 28 -5.11 -11.59 -7.22
C ILE A 28 -4.73 -13.07 -7.42
N ASP A 29 -5.33 -13.74 -8.41
CA ASP A 29 -5.01 -15.14 -8.70
C ASP A 29 -3.52 -15.33 -9.05
N PRO A 30 -2.91 -14.51 -9.95
CA PRO A 30 -1.46 -14.58 -10.17
C PRO A 30 -0.61 -14.36 -8.92
N ILE A 31 -0.99 -13.47 -8.00
CA ILE A 31 -0.29 -13.29 -6.72
C ILE A 31 -0.42 -14.56 -5.87
N ASN A 32 -1.64 -15.12 -5.75
CA ASN A 32 -1.86 -16.36 -5.02
C ASN A 32 -0.98 -17.50 -5.53
N GLU A 33 -0.86 -17.65 -6.86
CA GLU A 33 -0.04 -18.67 -7.49
C GLU A 33 1.45 -18.59 -7.10
N ILE A 34 1.99 -17.36 -6.99
CA ILE A 34 3.41 -17.18 -6.67
C ILE A 34 3.72 -17.18 -5.18
N MET A 35 2.71 -17.09 -4.30
CA MET A 35 2.97 -17.08 -2.85
C MET A 35 3.79 -18.27 -2.37
N ASP A 36 3.59 -19.45 -2.95
CA ASP A 36 4.30 -20.68 -2.58
C ASP A 36 5.78 -20.68 -2.99
N ASP A 37 6.20 -19.74 -3.84
CA ASP A 37 7.59 -19.56 -4.23
C ASP A 37 8.40 -18.72 -3.21
N TYR A 38 7.75 -18.23 -2.16
CA TYR A 38 8.35 -17.33 -1.17
C TYR A 38 8.36 -17.95 0.22
N ASP A 39 9.47 -17.73 0.94
CA ASP A 39 9.65 -18.19 2.32
C ASP A 39 8.90 -17.31 3.32
N HIS A 40 8.69 -16.05 2.96
CA HIS A 40 8.08 -15.04 3.84
C HIS A 40 7.22 -14.06 3.04
N ILE A 41 6.03 -13.77 3.56
CA ILE A 41 5.07 -12.88 2.91
C ILE A 41 4.66 -11.77 3.86
N VAL A 42 4.83 -10.53 3.43
CA VAL A 42 4.38 -9.34 4.14
C VAL A 42 3.36 -8.61 3.27
N ALA A 43 2.31 -8.10 3.86
CA ALA A 43 1.36 -7.25 3.15
C ALA A 43 1.24 -5.88 3.81
N THR A 44 0.98 -4.85 3.02
CA THR A 44 0.59 -3.54 3.53
C THR A 44 -0.91 -3.32 3.37
N LYS A 45 -1.48 -2.51 4.23
CA LYS A 45 -2.84 -1.98 4.14
C LYS A 45 -2.81 -0.47 4.36
N ASP A 46 -3.41 0.30 3.45
CA ASP A 46 -3.91 1.62 3.79
C ASP A 46 -4.96 1.49 4.89
N TRP A 47 -4.84 2.31 5.95
CA TRP A 47 -5.66 2.18 7.14
C TRP A 47 -5.98 3.56 7.68
N HIS A 48 -6.84 4.28 6.95
CA HIS A 48 -7.09 5.69 7.18
C HIS A 48 -8.16 5.95 8.23
N PRO A 49 -7.94 6.89 9.18
CA PRO A 49 -9.04 7.47 9.94
C PRO A 49 -10.09 8.09 9.02
N ALA A 50 -11.34 8.16 9.47
CA ALA A 50 -12.45 8.67 8.67
C ALA A 50 -12.32 10.15 8.25
N ASP A 51 -11.51 10.93 8.95
CA ASP A 51 -11.22 12.35 8.70
C ASP A 51 -9.82 12.59 8.11
N HIS A 52 -9.27 11.61 7.39
CA HIS A 52 -7.92 11.67 6.85
C HIS A 52 -7.75 12.83 5.86
N VAL A 53 -6.59 13.50 5.94
CA VAL A 53 -6.26 14.70 5.15
C VAL A 53 -6.25 14.47 3.63
N SER A 54 -6.00 13.25 3.17
CA SER A 54 -5.98 12.92 1.74
C SER A 54 -7.37 12.81 1.11
N PHE A 55 -8.44 12.81 1.91
CA PHE A 55 -9.79 12.67 1.38
C PHE A 55 -10.33 14.00 0.87
N VAL A 56 -10.86 14.00 -0.34
CA VAL A 56 -11.41 15.21 -0.97
C VAL A 56 -12.57 15.82 -0.16
N ASP A 57 -13.39 14.98 0.45
CA ASP A 57 -14.54 15.42 1.26
C ASP A 57 -14.15 16.03 2.62
N SER A 58 -12.89 15.96 3.01
CA SER A 58 -12.34 16.73 4.14
C SER A 58 -12.01 18.19 3.77
N HIS A 59 -12.19 18.59 2.47
CA HIS A 59 -11.78 19.90 1.96
C HIS A 59 -12.89 20.55 1.13
N ILE A 60 -13.54 21.57 1.69
CA ILE A 60 -14.65 22.27 1.03
C ILE A 60 -14.20 22.90 -0.31
N GLY A 61 -14.98 22.66 -1.37
CA GLY A 61 -14.75 23.25 -2.69
C GLY A 61 -13.64 22.60 -3.53
N LYS A 62 -13.03 21.52 -3.02
CA LYS A 62 -12.00 20.75 -3.74
C LYS A 62 -12.59 19.60 -4.55
N ARG A 63 -11.81 19.07 -5.48
CA ARG A 63 -12.17 17.94 -6.35
C ARG A 63 -11.10 16.84 -6.22
N VAL A 64 -11.48 15.63 -6.54
CA VAL A 64 -10.53 14.52 -6.67
C VAL A 64 -9.46 14.88 -7.70
N GLY A 65 -8.19 14.66 -7.34
CA GLY A 65 -7.02 15.02 -8.15
C GLY A 65 -6.47 16.42 -7.88
N ASP A 66 -7.20 17.29 -7.15
CA ASP A 66 -6.61 18.56 -6.72
C ASP A 66 -5.40 18.32 -5.81
N ILE A 67 -4.44 19.23 -5.86
CA ILE A 67 -3.28 19.21 -4.99
C ILE A 67 -3.43 20.31 -3.95
N ILE A 68 -3.20 19.96 -2.69
CA ILE A 68 -3.14 20.90 -1.58
C ILE A 68 -1.75 20.82 -0.93
N ASN A 69 -1.36 21.89 -0.23
CA ASN A 69 -0.15 21.87 0.57
C ASN A 69 -0.49 21.48 2.01
N VAL A 70 0.11 20.39 2.49
CA VAL A 70 -0.02 19.92 3.87
C VAL A 70 1.35 20.00 4.53
N ASN A 71 1.56 21.02 5.37
CA ASN A 71 2.83 21.23 6.09
C ASN A 71 4.07 21.21 5.19
N GLY A 72 3.99 21.84 4.01
CA GLY A 72 5.09 21.93 3.05
C GLY A 72 5.18 20.76 2.07
N ILE A 73 4.25 19.82 2.12
CA ILE A 73 4.19 18.63 1.23
C ILE A 73 2.97 18.74 0.33
N ASP A 74 3.16 18.50 -0.95
CA ASP A 74 2.06 18.41 -1.90
C ASP A 74 1.27 17.11 -1.69
N GLN A 75 -0.03 17.25 -1.42
CA GLN A 75 -0.96 16.15 -1.20
C GLN A 75 -2.02 16.14 -2.30
N ILE A 76 -2.09 15.04 -3.05
CA ILE A 76 -3.17 14.79 -3.99
C ILE A 76 -4.42 14.38 -3.20
N LEU A 77 -5.57 14.95 -3.56
CA LEU A 77 -6.85 14.60 -2.94
C LEU A 77 -7.50 13.41 -3.66
N TRP A 78 -7.83 12.41 -2.88
CA TRP A 78 -8.42 11.15 -3.30
C TRP A 78 -9.89 11.03 -2.86
N PRO A 79 -10.68 10.17 -3.49
CA PRO A 79 -11.94 9.71 -2.89
C PRO A 79 -11.66 9.10 -1.52
N ARG A 80 -12.64 9.14 -0.63
CA ARG A 80 -12.58 8.41 0.65
C ARG A 80 -12.39 6.92 0.38
N HIS A 81 -11.34 6.33 0.93
CA HIS A 81 -10.97 4.93 0.70
C HIS A 81 -10.25 4.33 1.91
N CYS A 82 -10.27 3.01 2.01
CA CYS A 82 -9.55 2.24 3.02
C CYS A 82 -9.71 2.81 4.45
N VAL A 83 -10.93 3.24 4.78
CA VAL A 83 -11.25 3.71 6.13
C VAL A 83 -11.16 2.54 7.10
N GLN A 84 -10.53 2.77 8.24
CA GLN A 84 -10.33 1.78 9.30
C GLN A 84 -11.64 1.03 9.62
N ASP A 85 -11.53 -0.28 9.81
CA ASP A 85 -12.64 -1.16 10.19
C ASP A 85 -13.81 -1.22 9.19
N THR A 86 -13.56 -0.87 7.91
CA THR A 86 -14.56 -0.99 6.84
C THR A 86 -14.20 -2.12 5.87
N PHE A 87 -15.20 -2.64 5.17
CA PHE A 87 -15.03 -3.62 4.09
C PHE A 87 -14.04 -3.14 3.02
N GLY A 88 -14.05 -1.83 2.69
CA GLY A 88 -13.15 -1.25 1.70
C GLY A 88 -11.67 -1.39 2.07
N ALA A 89 -11.36 -1.34 3.37
CA ALA A 89 -10.01 -1.50 3.89
C ALA A 89 -9.57 -2.97 4.04
N ASP A 90 -10.47 -3.93 3.88
CA ASP A 90 -10.14 -5.34 4.00
C ASP A 90 -9.50 -5.90 2.73
N PHE A 91 -8.76 -7.00 2.89
CA PHE A 91 -8.33 -7.80 1.77
C PHE A 91 -9.54 -8.48 1.10
N PRO A 92 -9.50 -8.66 -0.23
CA PRO A 92 -10.56 -9.42 -0.91
C PRO A 92 -10.54 -10.89 -0.47
N ASN A 93 -11.73 -11.50 -0.42
CA ASN A 93 -11.89 -12.88 0.05
C ASN A 93 -11.11 -13.94 -0.76
N ASN A 94 -10.82 -13.63 -2.03
CA ASN A 94 -10.06 -14.51 -2.92
C ASN A 94 -8.55 -14.32 -2.86
N LEU A 95 -8.03 -13.41 -2.03
CA LEU A 95 -6.60 -13.36 -1.72
C LEU A 95 -6.30 -14.40 -0.62
N ASN A 96 -5.28 -15.23 -0.80
CA ASN A 96 -4.83 -16.21 0.19
C ASN A 96 -4.15 -15.52 1.38
N HIS A 97 -4.90 -14.66 2.07
CA HIS A 97 -4.36 -13.82 3.14
C HIS A 97 -3.90 -14.61 4.38
N GLU A 98 -4.34 -15.85 4.54
CA GLU A 98 -3.86 -16.76 5.59
C GLU A 98 -2.37 -17.13 5.43
N LYS A 99 -1.80 -16.96 4.24
CA LYS A 99 -0.36 -17.14 3.99
C LYS A 99 0.49 -15.92 4.37
N ILE A 100 -0.13 -14.79 4.71
CA ILE A 100 0.56 -13.56 5.06
C ILE A 100 1.12 -13.67 6.48
N ASN A 101 2.45 -13.57 6.61
CA ASN A 101 3.14 -13.66 7.91
C ASN A 101 3.06 -12.36 8.72
N LYS A 102 2.93 -11.23 8.06
CA LYS A 102 2.87 -9.91 8.71
C LYS A 102 2.06 -8.91 7.89
N ILE A 103 1.18 -8.20 8.55
CA ILE A 103 0.46 -7.04 7.98
C ILE A 103 1.06 -5.77 8.57
N ILE A 104 1.33 -4.81 7.70
CA ILE A 104 1.80 -3.46 8.03
C ILE A 104 0.69 -2.48 7.68
N TYR A 105 0.23 -1.73 8.65
CA TYR A 105 -0.74 -0.67 8.46
C TYR A 105 -0.02 0.65 8.19
N LYS A 106 -0.48 1.40 7.19
CA LYS A 106 0.06 2.71 6.83
C LYS A 106 -1.03 3.75 6.63
N GLY A 107 -0.68 5.04 6.58
CA GLY A 107 -1.67 6.11 6.47
C GLY A 107 -2.60 6.21 7.68
N THR A 108 -2.13 5.81 8.86
CA THR A 108 -2.91 5.78 10.11
C THR A 108 -2.99 7.14 10.81
N ASN A 109 -2.11 8.07 10.47
CA ASN A 109 -2.15 9.43 10.98
C ASN A 109 -3.07 10.28 10.07
N LYS A 110 -4.11 10.88 10.67
CA LYS A 110 -5.09 11.67 9.92
C LYS A 110 -4.52 12.90 9.20
N ASP A 111 -3.39 13.42 9.68
CA ASP A 111 -2.81 14.69 9.23
C ASP A 111 -1.72 14.52 8.16
N ILE A 112 -1.35 13.30 7.81
CA ILE A 112 -0.35 13.02 6.78
C ILE A 112 -0.61 11.66 6.11
N ASP A 113 -0.45 11.62 4.78
CA ASP A 113 -0.60 10.39 4.01
C ASP A 113 0.69 9.57 3.95
N SER A 114 0.56 8.31 3.56
CA SER A 114 1.66 7.36 3.42
C SER A 114 1.46 6.49 2.19
N TYR A 115 2.16 6.80 1.10
CA TYR A 115 2.20 5.91 -0.07
C TYR A 115 3.10 4.71 0.18
N SER A 116 4.29 4.97 0.76
CA SER A 116 5.24 3.92 1.07
C SER A 116 4.79 3.04 2.24
N GLY A 117 5.04 1.74 2.13
CA GLY A 117 4.92 0.80 3.24
C GLY A 117 5.95 1.01 4.35
N PHE A 118 6.95 1.89 4.17
CA PHE A 118 8.02 2.13 5.13
C PHE A 118 7.85 3.41 5.93
N TYR A 119 7.42 4.51 5.28
CA TYR A 119 7.36 5.85 5.87
C TYR A 119 6.13 6.61 5.41
N ASP A 120 5.71 7.60 6.20
CA ASP A 120 4.78 8.63 5.74
C ASP A 120 5.41 9.50 4.62
N ASN A 121 4.59 10.32 3.97
CA ASN A 121 5.04 11.14 2.83
C ASN A 121 6.07 12.21 3.22
N ALA A 122 6.13 12.61 4.50
CA ALA A 122 7.13 13.54 5.03
C ALA A 122 8.42 12.84 5.47
N LYS A 123 8.46 11.51 5.49
CA LYS A 123 9.54 10.71 6.09
C LYS A 123 9.73 10.99 7.59
N GLY A 124 8.66 11.45 8.26
CA GLY A 124 8.67 11.79 9.68
C GLY A 124 8.41 10.61 10.61
N ALA A 125 7.54 9.67 10.18
CA ALA A 125 7.20 8.49 10.93
C ALA A 125 7.42 7.22 10.12
N THR A 126 7.89 6.17 10.79
CA THR A 126 8.10 4.83 10.24
C THR A 126 6.94 3.91 10.57
N THR A 127 6.67 2.93 9.69
CA THR A 127 5.76 1.82 9.95
C THR A 127 6.42 0.67 10.70
N HIS A 128 7.74 0.74 10.96
CA HIS A 128 8.60 -0.32 11.47
C HIS A 128 8.76 -1.53 10.53
N LEU A 129 8.41 -1.39 9.25
CA LEU A 129 8.61 -2.47 8.28
C LEU A 129 10.09 -2.81 8.09
N SER A 130 10.97 -1.80 8.03
CA SER A 130 12.41 -2.01 7.86
C SER A 130 13.00 -2.81 9.01
N GLU A 131 12.69 -2.42 10.26
CA GLU A 131 13.14 -3.12 11.47
C GLU A 131 12.62 -4.55 11.50
N TYR A 132 11.35 -4.76 11.14
CA TYR A 132 10.76 -6.08 11.06
C TYR A 132 11.49 -6.98 10.06
N LEU A 133 11.70 -6.52 8.82
CA LEU A 133 12.39 -7.29 7.79
C LEU A 133 13.84 -7.62 8.20
N LYS A 134 14.56 -6.63 8.74
CA LYS A 134 15.94 -6.81 9.22
C LYS A 134 16.01 -7.80 10.39
N SER A 135 15.03 -7.77 11.31
CA SER A 135 14.97 -8.72 12.45
C SER A 135 14.77 -10.17 12.01
N LYS A 136 14.23 -10.39 10.81
CA LYS A 136 14.06 -11.71 10.18
C LYS A 136 15.25 -12.12 9.30
N GLY A 137 16.28 -11.29 9.21
CA GLY A 137 17.43 -11.55 8.33
C GLY A 137 17.06 -11.44 6.83
N ILE A 138 16.01 -10.71 6.50
CA ILE A 138 15.58 -10.49 5.13
C ILE A 138 16.44 -9.37 4.53
N ASP A 139 17.00 -9.63 3.34
CA ASP A 139 17.83 -8.70 2.58
C ASP A 139 17.28 -8.42 1.17
N LYS A 140 16.25 -9.18 0.74
CA LYS A 140 15.66 -9.10 -0.60
C LYS A 140 14.14 -9.10 -0.52
N VAL A 141 13.50 -8.21 -1.30
CA VAL A 141 12.05 -8.12 -1.38
C VAL A 141 11.59 -8.00 -2.83
N ASP A 142 10.56 -8.74 -3.18
CA ASP A 142 9.82 -8.61 -4.44
C ASP A 142 8.49 -7.91 -4.14
N CYS A 143 8.26 -6.74 -4.76
CA CYS A 143 7.05 -5.94 -4.57
C CYS A 143 6.02 -6.26 -5.66
N VAL A 144 4.78 -6.45 -5.24
CA VAL A 144 3.58 -6.65 -6.08
C VAL A 144 2.41 -5.86 -5.52
N GLY A 145 1.31 -5.73 -6.22
CA GLY A 145 0.08 -5.12 -5.70
C GLY A 145 -0.35 -3.83 -6.40
N LEU A 146 -0.92 -2.91 -5.65
CA LEU A 146 -1.64 -1.73 -6.12
C LEU A 146 -1.19 -0.45 -5.39
N ALA A 147 -1.24 0.73 -5.98
CA ALA A 147 -1.20 0.94 -7.43
C ALA A 147 0.27 1.09 -7.86
N THR A 148 0.59 0.66 -9.07
CA THR A 148 1.99 0.58 -9.56
C THR A 148 2.75 1.90 -9.37
N GLU A 149 2.16 3.04 -9.77
CA GLU A 149 2.81 4.37 -9.79
C GLU A 149 2.77 5.10 -8.45
N TYR A 150 2.03 4.58 -7.47
CA TYR A 150 1.92 5.16 -6.11
C TYR A 150 2.48 4.21 -5.04
N CYS A 151 1.65 3.46 -4.35
CA CYS A 151 2.08 2.69 -3.19
C CYS A 151 3.14 1.65 -3.52
N VAL A 152 3.04 0.96 -4.67
CA VAL A 152 4.06 -0.01 -5.09
C VAL A 152 5.40 0.69 -5.38
N LYS A 153 5.38 1.75 -6.18
CA LYS A 153 6.58 2.53 -6.53
C LYS A 153 7.29 3.09 -5.28
N TYR A 154 6.56 3.80 -4.43
CA TYR A 154 7.15 4.42 -3.25
C TYR A 154 7.65 3.40 -2.23
N THR A 155 6.94 2.29 -2.06
CA THR A 155 7.39 1.17 -1.24
C THR A 155 8.70 0.57 -1.77
N ALA A 156 8.79 0.34 -3.08
CA ALA A 156 10.01 -0.21 -3.69
C ALA A 156 11.20 0.75 -3.60
N ILE A 157 10.97 2.07 -3.79
CA ILE A 157 12.02 3.09 -3.64
C ILE A 157 12.55 3.09 -2.22
N ASP A 158 11.67 3.11 -1.22
CA ASP A 158 12.09 3.16 0.17
C ASP A 158 12.73 1.83 0.62
N ALA A 159 12.24 0.68 0.15
CA ALA A 159 12.91 -0.60 0.36
C ALA A 159 14.37 -0.57 -0.13
N SER A 160 14.59 -0.03 -1.33
CA SER A 160 15.95 0.12 -1.88
C SER A 160 16.81 1.07 -1.05
N ARG A 161 16.24 2.19 -0.59
CA ARG A 161 16.94 3.16 0.28
C ARG A 161 17.30 2.58 1.64
N GLU A 162 16.46 1.68 2.16
CA GLU A 162 16.71 0.94 3.40
C GLU A 162 17.75 -0.17 3.28
N GLY A 163 18.27 -0.40 2.06
CA GLY A 163 19.34 -1.35 1.77
C GLY A 163 18.87 -2.74 1.34
N PHE A 164 17.57 -2.92 1.09
CA PHE A 164 17.06 -4.17 0.55
C PHE A 164 17.30 -4.28 -0.95
N SER A 165 17.72 -5.46 -1.42
CA SER A 165 17.70 -5.81 -2.84
C SER A 165 16.24 -5.90 -3.29
N THR A 166 15.78 -4.94 -4.08
CA THR A 166 14.36 -4.74 -4.36
C THR A 166 14.04 -4.95 -5.83
N ARG A 167 12.96 -5.67 -6.11
CA ARG A 167 12.38 -5.82 -7.45
C ARG A 167 10.90 -5.52 -7.41
N VAL A 168 10.39 -4.82 -8.44
CA VAL A 168 8.96 -4.72 -8.70
C VAL A 168 8.61 -5.73 -9.79
N LYS A 169 7.68 -6.64 -9.50
CA LYS A 169 7.21 -7.64 -10.47
C LYS A 169 5.99 -7.09 -11.20
N LEU A 170 6.21 -6.33 -12.26
CA LEU A 170 5.17 -5.57 -12.97
C LEU A 170 3.99 -6.41 -13.46
N LYS A 171 4.21 -7.69 -13.79
CA LYS A 171 3.13 -8.63 -14.15
C LYS A 171 2.07 -8.75 -13.05
N TYR A 172 2.43 -8.51 -11.81
CA TYR A 172 1.60 -8.65 -10.61
C TYR A 172 1.25 -7.29 -9.99
N THR A 173 1.20 -6.25 -10.82
CA THR A 173 0.78 -4.91 -10.42
C THR A 173 -0.23 -4.34 -11.41
N LYS A 174 -1.02 -3.37 -10.98
CA LYS A 174 -1.87 -2.53 -11.84
C LYS A 174 -1.78 -1.09 -11.37
N GLY A 175 -1.90 -0.15 -12.32
CA GLY A 175 -1.86 1.29 -12.08
C GLY A 175 -3.22 1.97 -12.28
N LEU A 176 -3.36 3.17 -11.78
CA LEU A 176 -4.52 4.05 -11.94
C LEU A 176 -4.65 4.60 -13.36
#